data_aaeffdd324bcba6418d84e76673bf3f1
#
_entry.id   aaeffdd324bcba6418d84e76673bf3f1
#
_cell.length_a   1.000
_cell.length_b   1.000
_cell.length_c   1.000
_cell.angle_alpha   90.00
_cell.angle_beta   90.00
_cell.angle_gamma   90.00
#
_symmetry.space_group_name_H-M   'P 1'
#
loop_
_entity.id
_entity.type
_entity.pdbx_description
1 polymer ?
#
loop_
_entity_poly.entity_id
_entity_poly.type
_entity_poly.pdbx_seq_one_letter_code
_entity_poly.pdbx_strand_id
1 'polypeptide(L)'
;MRIIAVGDLHANFPALWRILKAEGLADPGLRPTEELVSGRTHLVLLGDLVHPKTPRGYERLTGLSPFDPQNPSHLRLAAGAQIRELHRIKAFQEAAQGRVTILLGNHDEAVLKGEPILGNQHLKHLEFHPEHGGRPLPQALRAWMAGFPREAVFHGVHFAHVGPVPWLQEYDALFYAQSEPKTWWFRTPDYVERMGYRFGVYGHVPMKEGILLKERFALIDALDLGEYLELFPEEDPLRLRVKRLNHA
;
A
#
# COMPACT_ATOMS: atom_id res chain seq x y z
N MET A 1 -15.07 6.27 -15.39
CA MET A 1 -14.20 6.62 -14.23
C MET A 1 -12.81 6.01 -14.45
N ARG A 2 -11.74 6.76 -14.16
CA ARG A 2 -10.36 6.30 -14.17
C ARG A 2 -9.95 5.89 -12.76
N ILE A 3 -9.16 4.83 -12.60
CA ILE A 3 -8.55 4.47 -11.31
C ILE A 3 -7.04 4.47 -11.45
N ILE A 4 -6.36 5.09 -10.50
CA ILE A 4 -4.92 4.94 -10.28
C ILE A 4 -4.76 4.04 -9.05
N ALA A 5 -4.12 2.87 -9.23
CA ALA A 5 -3.82 1.94 -8.15
C ALA A 5 -2.32 1.88 -7.89
N VAL A 6 -1.93 2.07 -6.64
CA VAL A 6 -0.55 2.01 -6.17
C VAL A 6 -0.42 0.82 -5.23
N GLY A 7 0.57 -0.01 -5.44
CA GLY A 7 0.88 -1.16 -4.59
C GLY A 7 1.40 -0.75 -3.21
N ASP A 8 2.00 -1.70 -2.54
CA ASP A 8 2.51 -1.57 -1.17
C ASP A 8 3.46 -0.37 -1.06
N LEU A 9 3.13 0.54 -0.14
CA LEU A 9 3.87 1.79 -0.03
C LEU A 9 5.20 1.64 0.71
N HIS A 10 5.21 0.88 1.79
CA HIS A 10 6.39 0.61 2.62
C HIS A 10 7.25 1.85 2.87
N ALA A 11 6.59 2.92 3.33
CA ALA A 11 7.20 4.22 3.60
C ALA A 11 7.93 4.87 2.40
N ASN A 12 7.69 4.41 1.16
CA ASN A 12 8.20 5.05 -0.05
C ASN A 12 7.31 6.25 -0.44
N PHE A 13 7.07 7.14 0.52
CA PHE A 13 6.24 8.34 0.35
C PHE A 13 6.68 9.25 -0.80
N PRO A 14 7.99 9.44 -1.07
CA PRO A 14 8.41 10.24 -2.23
C PRO A 14 7.91 9.68 -3.55
N ALA A 15 7.87 8.36 -3.72
CA ALA A 15 7.35 7.74 -4.93
C ALA A 15 5.84 7.99 -5.08
N LEU A 16 5.08 7.82 -3.98
CA LEU A 16 3.65 8.14 -3.98
C LEU A 16 3.39 9.58 -4.44
N TRP A 17 4.03 10.56 -3.81
CA TRP A 17 3.81 11.97 -4.16
C TRP A 17 4.21 12.31 -5.59
N ARG A 18 5.27 11.67 -6.11
CA ARG A 18 5.64 11.82 -7.54
C ARG A 18 4.57 11.25 -8.46
N ILE A 19 4.01 10.07 -8.15
CA ILE A 19 2.90 9.49 -8.92
C ILE A 19 1.71 10.44 -8.91
N LEU A 20 1.28 10.91 -7.74
CA LEU A 20 0.11 11.78 -7.64
C LEU A 20 0.27 13.08 -8.41
N LYS A 21 1.47 13.67 -8.40
CA LYS A 21 1.78 14.87 -9.21
C LYS A 21 1.83 14.55 -10.71
N ALA A 22 2.47 13.46 -11.11
CA ALA A 22 2.57 13.07 -12.52
C ALA A 22 1.19 12.74 -13.13
N GLU A 23 0.27 12.20 -12.31
CA GLU A 23 -1.10 11.90 -12.72
C GLU A 23 -2.07 13.09 -12.58
N GLY A 24 -1.57 14.23 -12.14
CA GLY A 24 -2.39 15.43 -11.92
C GLY A 24 -3.39 15.29 -10.76
N LEU A 25 -3.15 14.38 -9.80
CA LEU A 25 -4.02 14.14 -8.66
C LEU A 25 -3.65 15.01 -7.45
N ALA A 26 -2.40 15.45 -7.36
CA ALA A 26 -1.91 16.36 -6.34
C ALA A 26 -1.27 17.62 -6.97
N ASP A 27 -1.53 18.76 -6.36
CA ASP A 27 -0.84 20.01 -6.69
C ASP A 27 0.61 20.03 -6.11
N PRO A 28 1.42 21.06 -6.39
CA PRO A 28 2.75 21.20 -5.79
C PRO A 28 2.75 21.24 -4.25
N GLY A 29 1.66 21.72 -3.65
CA GLY A 29 1.45 21.77 -2.19
C GLY A 29 0.92 20.48 -1.58
N LEU A 30 0.83 19.39 -2.37
CA LEU A 30 0.28 18.10 -1.98
C LEU A 30 -1.20 18.15 -1.58
N ARG A 31 -1.99 19.00 -2.24
CA ARG A 31 -3.45 19.03 -2.07
C ARG A 31 -4.11 18.32 -3.23
N PRO A 32 -5.26 17.66 -3.01
CA PRO A 32 -6.04 17.06 -4.10
C PRO A 32 -6.42 18.09 -5.15
N THR A 33 -6.28 17.72 -6.41
CA THR A 33 -6.70 18.57 -7.53
C THR A 33 -8.16 18.34 -7.89
N GLU A 34 -8.71 19.20 -8.76
CA GLU A 34 -10.06 19.04 -9.32
C GLU A 34 -10.23 17.70 -10.05
N GLU A 35 -9.18 17.16 -10.66
CA GLU A 35 -9.20 15.85 -11.32
C GLU A 35 -9.61 14.72 -10.35
N LEU A 36 -9.11 14.80 -9.12
CA LEU A 36 -9.45 13.82 -8.08
C LEU A 36 -10.79 14.16 -7.41
N VAL A 37 -10.98 15.39 -6.96
CA VAL A 37 -12.16 15.81 -6.18
C VAL A 37 -13.45 15.66 -6.98
N SER A 38 -13.45 15.96 -8.28
CA SER A 38 -14.63 15.79 -9.15
C SER A 38 -15.03 14.32 -9.37
N GLY A 39 -14.16 13.36 -9.02
CA GLY A 39 -14.41 11.94 -9.22
C GLY A 39 -14.17 11.44 -10.64
N ARG A 40 -13.51 12.23 -11.50
CA ARG A 40 -13.02 11.74 -12.80
C ARG A 40 -11.98 10.64 -12.60
N THR A 41 -11.16 10.78 -11.58
CA THR A 41 -10.20 9.76 -11.15
C THR A 41 -10.44 9.34 -9.70
N HIS A 42 -10.24 8.07 -9.39
CA HIS A 42 -10.21 7.50 -8.05
C HIS A 42 -8.81 6.95 -7.76
N LEU A 43 -8.29 7.20 -6.56
CA LEU A 43 -7.01 6.66 -6.10
C LEU A 43 -7.25 5.46 -5.18
N VAL A 44 -6.55 4.35 -5.45
CA VAL A 44 -6.54 3.16 -4.57
C VAL A 44 -5.10 2.88 -4.15
N LEU A 45 -4.85 2.88 -2.84
CA LEU A 45 -3.59 2.41 -2.24
C LEU A 45 -3.83 1.03 -1.65
N LEU A 46 -3.00 0.04 -1.98
CA LEU A 46 -3.22 -1.35 -1.57
C LEU A 46 -2.73 -1.68 -0.16
N GLY A 47 -2.39 -0.68 0.63
CA GLY A 47 -1.96 -0.86 2.03
C GLY A 47 -0.45 -0.90 2.20
N ASP A 48 -0.03 -1.41 3.36
CA ASP A 48 1.35 -1.41 3.81
C ASP A 48 1.99 -0.02 3.71
N LEU A 49 1.32 0.98 4.31
CA LEU A 49 1.80 2.36 4.29
C LEU A 49 3.12 2.53 5.02
N VAL A 50 3.35 1.72 6.06
CA VAL A 50 4.47 1.81 6.99
C VAL A 50 5.55 0.76 6.70
N HIS A 51 6.66 0.86 7.43
CA HIS A 51 7.76 -0.12 7.45
C HIS A 51 8.53 -0.22 6.11
N PRO A 52 9.64 0.54 5.95
CA PRO A 52 10.50 0.41 4.76
C PRO A 52 10.95 -1.03 4.50
N LYS A 53 10.89 -1.50 3.26
CA LYS A 53 11.23 -2.88 2.86
C LYS A 53 12.68 -3.28 3.14
N THR A 54 13.60 -2.29 3.21
CA THR A 54 15.04 -2.54 3.23
C THR A 54 15.75 -1.56 4.18
N PRO A 55 16.96 -1.90 4.67
CA PRO A 55 17.80 -0.95 5.42
C PRO A 55 18.02 0.36 4.64
N ARG A 56 18.24 0.30 3.33
CA ARG A 56 18.37 1.51 2.48
C ARG A 56 17.08 2.33 2.44
N GLY A 57 15.92 1.70 2.57
CA GLY A 57 14.65 2.41 2.71
C GLY A 57 14.62 3.25 3.98
N TYR A 58 15.07 2.69 5.10
CA TYR A 58 15.24 3.43 6.36
C TYR A 58 16.27 4.55 6.25
N GLU A 59 17.39 4.30 5.58
CA GLU A 59 18.43 5.32 5.35
C GLU A 59 17.87 6.50 4.56
N ARG A 60 17.12 6.24 3.49
CA ARG A 60 16.45 7.29 2.70
C ARG A 60 15.42 8.06 3.52
N LEU A 61 14.64 7.34 4.33
CA LEU A 61 13.58 7.92 5.16
C LEU A 61 14.13 8.82 6.28
N THR A 62 15.26 8.43 6.88
CA THR A 62 15.82 9.07 8.07
C THR A 62 16.99 10.00 7.78
N GLY A 63 17.67 9.82 6.66
CA GLY A 63 18.94 10.47 6.34
C GLY A 63 20.15 9.88 7.09
N LEU A 64 19.95 8.78 7.83
CA LEU A 64 21.02 8.09 8.57
C LEU A 64 21.61 6.96 7.72
N SER A 65 22.93 6.84 7.66
CA SER A 65 23.62 5.73 6.99
C SER A 65 24.89 5.36 7.77
N PRO A 66 25.01 4.12 8.27
CA PRO A 66 23.99 3.07 8.21
C PRO A 66 22.83 3.30 9.19
N PHE A 67 21.65 2.82 8.82
CA PHE A 67 20.53 2.73 9.77
C PHE A 67 20.69 1.48 10.65
N ASP A 68 20.64 1.67 11.96
CA ASP A 68 20.70 0.59 12.95
C ASP A 68 19.30 0.36 13.57
N PRO A 69 18.65 -0.77 13.27
CA PRO A 69 17.34 -1.09 13.80
C PRO A 69 17.33 -1.46 15.29
N GLN A 70 18.49 -1.56 15.94
CA GLN A 70 18.62 -1.77 17.38
C GLN A 70 18.88 -0.47 18.14
N ASN A 71 19.15 0.63 17.45
CA ASN A 71 19.38 1.93 18.07
C ASN A 71 18.07 2.69 18.32
N PRO A 72 17.69 2.94 19.58
CA PRO A 72 16.45 3.63 19.91
C PRO A 72 16.31 5.02 19.28
N SER A 73 17.41 5.75 19.07
CA SER A 73 17.35 7.07 18.42
C SER A 73 17.00 6.94 16.94
N HIS A 74 17.56 5.94 16.24
CA HIS A 74 17.25 5.64 14.84
C HIS A 74 15.79 5.20 14.69
N LEU A 75 15.29 4.34 15.60
CA LEU A 75 13.89 3.92 15.60
C LEU A 75 12.94 5.09 15.79
N ARG A 76 13.21 5.99 16.77
CA ARG A 76 12.39 7.18 16.99
C ARG A 76 12.39 8.13 15.80
N LEU A 77 13.52 8.27 15.13
CA LEU A 77 13.62 9.10 13.93
C LEU A 77 12.81 8.50 12.77
N ALA A 78 12.90 7.19 12.56
CA ALA A 78 12.13 6.47 11.55
C ALA A 78 10.61 6.56 11.82
N ALA A 79 10.18 6.33 13.06
CA ALA A 79 8.78 6.52 13.45
C ALA A 79 8.32 7.95 13.21
N GLY A 80 9.10 8.93 13.63
CA GLY A 80 8.77 10.34 13.46
C GLY A 80 8.64 10.76 12.00
N ALA A 81 9.48 10.22 11.13
CA ALA A 81 9.40 10.47 9.69
C ALA A 81 8.11 9.88 9.09
N GLN A 82 7.80 8.63 9.41
CA GLN A 82 6.56 7.97 8.95
C GLN A 82 5.31 8.69 9.50
N ILE A 83 5.27 9.03 10.78
CA ILE A 83 4.15 9.76 11.39
C ILE A 83 3.86 11.08 10.64
N ARG A 84 4.89 11.84 10.27
CA ARG A 84 4.69 13.10 9.52
C ARG A 84 4.06 12.84 8.16
N GLU A 85 4.52 11.83 7.45
CA GLU A 85 3.96 11.49 6.12
C GLU A 85 2.54 10.90 6.23
N LEU A 86 2.26 10.07 7.23
CA LEU A 86 0.92 9.56 7.48
C LEU A 86 -0.07 10.69 7.76
N HIS A 87 0.32 11.74 8.50
CA HIS A 87 -0.52 12.93 8.67
C HIS A 87 -0.81 13.64 7.32
N ARG A 88 0.18 13.71 6.43
CA ARG A 88 -0.02 14.30 5.09
C ARG A 88 -0.97 13.47 4.23
N ILE A 89 -0.80 12.13 4.23
CA ILE A 89 -1.68 11.22 3.49
C ILE A 89 -3.10 11.29 4.03
N LYS A 90 -3.27 11.31 5.37
CA LYS A 90 -4.56 11.48 6.02
C LYS A 90 -5.25 12.78 5.57
N ALA A 91 -4.54 13.90 5.65
CA ALA A 91 -5.08 15.20 5.23
C ALA A 91 -5.44 15.22 3.73
N PHE A 92 -4.62 14.58 2.88
CA PHE A 92 -4.89 14.43 1.46
C PHE A 92 -6.17 13.61 1.22
N GLN A 93 -6.31 12.46 1.89
CA GLN A 93 -7.50 11.60 1.77
C GLN A 93 -8.78 12.33 2.22
N GLU A 94 -8.73 13.03 3.36
CA GLU A 94 -9.86 13.81 3.87
C GLU A 94 -10.29 14.91 2.89
N ALA A 95 -9.33 15.63 2.32
CA ALA A 95 -9.59 16.68 1.35
C ALA A 95 -10.07 16.15 -0.02
N ALA A 96 -9.82 14.89 -0.32
CA ALA A 96 -10.23 14.24 -1.57
C ALA A 96 -11.70 13.78 -1.59
N GLN A 97 -12.48 14.06 -0.54
CA GLN A 97 -13.94 13.87 -0.50
C GLN A 97 -14.39 12.45 -0.92
N GLY A 98 -13.73 11.42 -0.38
CA GLY A 98 -14.06 10.01 -0.65
C GLY A 98 -13.51 9.48 -1.98
N ARG A 99 -12.62 10.21 -2.65
CA ARG A 99 -11.98 9.76 -3.91
C ARG A 99 -10.65 9.04 -3.71
N VAL A 100 -10.28 8.78 -2.46
CA VAL A 100 -9.09 8.02 -2.10
C VAL A 100 -9.49 6.86 -1.21
N THR A 101 -9.29 5.64 -1.69
CA THR A 101 -9.43 4.42 -0.90
C THR A 101 -8.05 3.93 -0.50
N ILE A 102 -7.84 3.71 0.79
CA ILE A 102 -6.63 3.11 1.34
C ILE A 102 -7.03 1.79 1.96
N LEU A 103 -6.47 0.69 1.49
CA LEU A 103 -6.75 -0.64 2.01
C LEU A 103 -5.80 -0.97 3.16
N LEU A 104 -6.25 -1.85 4.05
CA LEU A 104 -5.44 -2.32 5.17
C LEU A 104 -4.43 -3.35 4.70
N GLY A 105 -3.14 -3.08 4.87
CA GLY A 105 -2.06 -4.03 4.69
C GLY A 105 -1.67 -4.74 5.99
N ASN A 106 -0.91 -5.83 5.90
CA ASN A 106 -0.49 -6.59 7.09
C ASN A 106 0.52 -5.81 7.97
N HIS A 107 1.36 -4.95 7.38
CA HIS A 107 2.24 -4.07 8.15
C HIS A 107 1.46 -2.98 8.90
N ASP A 108 0.41 -2.44 8.31
CA ASP A 108 -0.47 -1.47 8.95
C ASP A 108 -1.22 -2.13 10.12
N GLU A 109 -1.75 -3.33 9.91
CA GLU A 109 -2.47 -4.07 10.93
C GLU A 109 -1.57 -4.49 12.10
N ALA A 110 -0.33 -4.90 11.84
CA ALA A 110 0.65 -5.22 12.89
C ALA A 110 0.89 -4.02 13.81
N VAL A 111 1.07 -2.81 13.25
CA VAL A 111 1.20 -1.59 14.04
C VAL A 111 -0.07 -1.29 14.85
N LEU A 112 -1.25 -1.52 14.28
CA LEU A 112 -2.53 -1.35 15.00
C LEU A 112 -2.68 -2.32 16.16
N LYS A 113 -2.24 -3.56 16.00
CA LYS A 113 -2.26 -4.59 17.06
C LYS A 113 -1.13 -4.41 18.07
N GLY A 114 -0.08 -3.66 17.73
CA GLY A 114 1.15 -3.56 18.54
C GLY A 114 1.99 -4.82 18.44
N GLU A 115 1.89 -5.54 17.34
CA GLU A 115 2.61 -6.79 17.09
C GLU A 115 3.88 -6.51 16.28
N PRO A 116 5.04 -7.08 16.66
CA PRO A 116 6.24 -6.97 15.86
C PRO A 116 6.09 -7.79 14.59
N ILE A 117 6.52 -7.23 13.46
CA ILE A 117 6.51 -7.90 12.17
C ILE A 117 7.92 -7.99 11.62
N LEU A 118 8.20 -9.10 10.92
CA LEU A 118 9.44 -9.30 10.19
C LEU A 118 9.21 -8.95 8.72
N GLY A 119 10.03 -8.05 8.21
CA GLY A 119 10.08 -7.73 6.80
C GLY A 119 11.01 -8.66 6.01
N ASN A 120 11.29 -8.28 4.79
CA ASN A 120 12.24 -8.98 3.92
C ASN A 120 13.63 -9.05 4.58
N GLN A 121 14.34 -10.17 4.35
CA GLN A 121 15.68 -10.42 4.92
C GLN A 121 15.72 -10.38 6.46
N HIS A 122 14.63 -10.78 7.13
CA HIS A 122 14.48 -10.77 8.59
C HIS A 122 14.65 -9.38 9.23
N LEU A 123 14.41 -8.31 8.47
CA LEU A 123 14.42 -6.96 8.99
C LEU A 123 13.30 -6.79 10.02
N LYS A 124 13.66 -6.50 11.27
CA LYS A 124 12.70 -6.25 12.35
C LYS A 124 12.22 -4.81 12.27
N HIS A 125 10.90 -4.64 12.23
CA HIS A 125 10.24 -3.34 12.27
C HIS A 125 9.84 -3.02 13.71
N LEU A 126 10.65 -2.23 14.38
CA LEU A 126 10.50 -1.92 15.82
C LEU A 126 10.26 -0.42 16.07
N GLU A 127 10.20 0.39 15.04
CA GLU A 127 10.09 1.84 15.17
C GLU A 127 8.79 2.32 15.83
N PHE A 128 7.71 1.52 15.79
CA PHE A 128 6.45 1.83 16.46
C PHE A 128 6.30 1.11 17.81
N HIS A 129 7.36 0.47 18.32
CA HIS A 129 7.37 -0.29 19.57
C HIS A 129 8.16 0.45 20.66
N PRO A 130 7.47 1.11 21.63
CA PRO A 130 8.14 1.85 22.71
C PRO A 130 9.06 1.00 23.58
N GLU A 131 8.72 -0.29 23.80
CA GLU A 131 9.50 -1.25 24.55
C GLU A 131 10.86 -1.54 23.94
N HIS A 132 11.01 -1.30 22.63
CA HIS A 132 12.28 -1.38 21.90
C HIS A 132 12.92 -0.02 21.65
N GLY A 133 12.39 1.02 22.29
CA GLY A 133 12.89 2.39 22.15
C GLY A 133 12.35 3.15 20.93
N GLY A 134 11.38 2.58 20.22
CA GLY A 134 10.62 3.24 19.17
C GLY A 134 9.63 4.29 19.72
N ARG A 135 8.71 4.70 18.89
CA ARG A 135 7.68 5.71 19.22
C ARG A 135 6.30 5.21 18.81
N PRO A 136 5.30 5.22 19.70
CA PRO A 136 3.98 4.70 19.37
C PRO A 136 3.32 5.54 18.27
N LEU A 137 2.49 4.90 17.45
CA LEU A 137 1.65 5.60 16.51
C LEU A 137 0.63 6.49 17.27
N PRO A 138 0.50 7.81 16.96
CA PRO A 138 -0.48 8.68 17.58
C PRO A 138 -1.91 8.15 17.47
N GLN A 139 -2.71 8.35 18.53
CA GLN A 139 -4.08 7.83 18.60
C GLN A 139 -4.94 8.24 17.40
N ALA A 140 -4.82 9.49 16.93
CA ALA A 140 -5.56 9.97 15.76
C ALA A 140 -5.21 9.22 14.48
N LEU A 141 -3.94 8.83 14.29
CA LEU A 141 -3.51 8.02 13.16
C LEU A 141 -3.93 6.56 13.33
N ARG A 142 -3.88 6.01 14.56
CA ARG A 142 -4.40 4.66 14.85
C ARG A 142 -5.88 4.55 14.50
N ALA A 143 -6.69 5.51 14.95
CA ALA A 143 -8.12 5.55 14.67
C ALA A 143 -8.42 5.67 13.17
N TRP A 144 -7.63 6.49 12.47
CA TRP A 144 -7.75 6.64 11.01
C TRP A 144 -7.39 5.34 10.27
N MET A 145 -6.24 4.72 10.58
CA MET A 145 -5.80 3.47 9.94
C MET A 145 -6.72 2.29 10.28
N ALA A 146 -7.29 2.24 11.50
CA ALA A 146 -8.26 1.23 11.90
C ALA A 146 -9.57 1.29 11.07
N GLY A 147 -9.84 2.41 10.41
CA GLY A 147 -10.96 2.57 9.49
C GLY A 147 -10.68 2.11 8.06
N PHE A 148 -9.50 1.62 7.74
CA PHE A 148 -9.19 1.16 6.39
C PHE A 148 -9.95 -0.12 6.07
N PRO A 149 -10.68 -0.18 4.93
CA PRO A 149 -11.29 -1.41 4.48
C PRO A 149 -10.23 -2.43 4.05
N ARG A 150 -10.59 -3.71 4.12
CA ARG A 150 -9.71 -4.78 3.65
C ARG A 150 -9.77 -4.98 2.15
N GLU A 151 -10.89 -4.61 1.55
CA GLU A 151 -11.17 -4.73 0.13
C GLU A 151 -12.04 -3.59 -0.37
N ALA A 152 -12.01 -3.36 -1.68
CA ALA A 152 -12.92 -2.47 -2.38
C ALA A 152 -13.27 -3.06 -3.76
N VAL A 153 -14.47 -2.78 -4.24
CA VAL A 153 -14.91 -3.24 -5.57
C VAL A 153 -15.41 -2.04 -6.38
N PHE A 154 -14.87 -1.88 -7.57
CA PHE A 154 -15.30 -0.85 -8.53
C PHE A 154 -15.66 -1.51 -9.86
N HIS A 155 -16.94 -1.48 -10.27
CA HIS A 155 -17.42 -2.06 -11.53
C HIS A 155 -16.94 -3.51 -11.76
N GLY A 156 -17.00 -4.34 -10.71
CA GLY A 156 -16.57 -5.74 -10.75
C GLY A 156 -15.06 -5.96 -10.70
N VAL A 157 -14.25 -4.92 -10.59
CA VAL A 157 -12.81 -5.04 -10.30
C VAL A 157 -12.60 -5.02 -8.80
N HIS A 158 -11.99 -6.08 -8.28
CA HIS A 158 -11.70 -6.27 -6.86
C HIS A 158 -10.31 -5.78 -6.51
N PHE A 159 -10.19 -5.00 -5.45
CA PHE A 159 -8.94 -4.49 -4.90
C PHE A 159 -8.79 -4.98 -3.46
N ALA A 160 -7.68 -5.58 -3.14
CA ALA A 160 -7.33 -5.99 -1.79
C ALA A 160 -5.80 -6.05 -1.62
N HIS A 161 -5.31 -5.99 -0.38
CA HIS A 161 -3.88 -6.18 -0.15
C HIS A 161 -3.45 -7.60 -0.52
N VAL A 162 -4.25 -8.59 -0.15
CA VAL A 162 -4.08 -10.01 -0.53
C VAL A 162 -5.31 -10.48 -1.29
N GLY A 163 -5.14 -11.32 -2.30
CA GLY A 163 -6.23 -11.84 -3.12
C GLY A 163 -7.23 -12.71 -2.33
N PRO A 164 -8.43 -12.88 -2.85
CA PRO A 164 -9.47 -13.61 -2.17
C PRO A 164 -9.12 -15.09 -2.04
N VAL A 165 -9.45 -15.69 -0.90
CA VAL A 165 -9.40 -17.15 -0.67
C VAL A 165 -10.79 -17.58 -0.19
N PRO A 166 -11.63 -18.13 -1.04
CA PRO A 166 -13.07 -18.33 -0.78
C PRO A 166 -13.44 -19.18 0.43
N TRP A 167 -12.50 -20.01 0.94
CA TRP A 167 -12.74 -20.85 2.11
C TRP A 167 -12.19 -20.28 3.41
N LEU A 168 -11.41 -19.20 3.37
CA LEU A 168 -10.95 -18.50 4.55
C LEU A 168 -12.01 -17.48 4.95
N GLN A 169 -12.76 -17.78 5.99
CA GLN A 169 -13.70 -16.83 6.59
C GLN A 169 -12.97 -15.68 7.30
N GLU A 170 -11.72 -15.92 7.71
CA GLU A 170 -10.87 -14.94 8.36
C GLU A 170 -9.75 -14.53 7.40
N TYR A 171 -9.91 -13.35 6.80
CA TYR A 171 -8.90 -12.73 5.95
C TYR A 171 -7.55 -12.57 6.66
N ASP A 172 -7.58 -12.46 7.99
CA ASP A 172 -6.43 -12.31 8.88
C ASP A 172 -5.45 -13.47 8.82
N ALA A 173 -5.95 -14.69 8.64
CA ALA A 173 -5.10 -15.88 8.53
C ALA A 173 -4.11 -15.78 7.35
N LEU A 174 -4.47 -15.11 6.26
CA LEU A 174 -3.58 -14.90 5.12
C LEU A 174 -2.46 -13.90 5.39
N PHE A 175 -2.72 -12.87 6.20
CA PHE A 175 -1.70 -11.89 6.56
C PHE A 175 -0.63 -12.47 7.48
N TYR A 176 -1.01 -13.40 8.37
CA TYR A 176 -0.18 -13.85 9.46
C TYR A 176 0.29 -15.30 9.36
N ALA A 177 -0.17 -16.06 8.38
CA ALA A 177 0.35 -17.39 8.14
C ALA A 177 1.82 -17.33 7.71
N GLN A 178 2.73 -17.31 8.66
CA GLN A 178 4.18 -17.34 8.42
C GLN A 178 4.62 -18.57 7.61
N SER A 179 3.78 -19.59 7.58
CA SER A 179 3.96 -20.83 6.81
C SER A 179 3.26 -20.77 5.45
N GLU A 180 2.51 -19.70 5.16
CA GLU A 180 1.87 -19.60 3.88
C GLU A 180 2.95 -19.41 2.81
N PRO A 181 3.13 -20.37 1.92
CA PRO A 181 3.96 -20.12 0.76
C PRO A 181 3.32 -18.96 0.01
N LYS A 182 4.07 -17.90 -0.28
CA LYS A 182 3.62 -16.76 -1.11
C LYS A 182 3.22 -17.22 -2.53
N THR A 183 2.42 -18.26 -2.59
CA THR A 183 1.99 -18.99 -3.79
C THR A 183 0.48 -18.96 -3.95
N TRP A 184 -0.26 -18.34 -3.01
CA TRP A 184 -1.71 -18.18 -3.09
C TRP A 184 -2.15 -17.59 -4.43
N TRP A 185 -1.35 -16.71 -5.00
CA TRP A 185 -1.59 -16.05 -6.28
C TRP A 185 -1.61 -17.01 -7.48
N PHE A 186 -1.02 -18.20 -7.40
CA PHE A 186 -1.17 -19.23 -8.45
C PHE A 186 -2.61 -19.71 -8.61
N ARG A 187 -3.41 -19.63 -7.52
CA ARG A 187 -4.83 -19.99 -7.51
C ARG A 187 -5.75 -18.78 -7.65
N THR A 188 -5.20 -17.58 -7.64
CA THR A 188 -5.96 -16.32 -7.68
C THR A 188 -6.92 -16.23 -8.88
N PRO A 189 -6.59 -16.69 -10.10
CA PRO A 189 -7.53 -16.65 -11.21
C PRO A 189 -8.85 -17.34 -10.88
N ASP A 190 -8.79 -18.56 -10.34
CA ASP A 190 -9.99 -19.34 -9.99
C ASP A 190 -10.79 -18.65 -8.87
N TYR A 191 -10.11 -18.00 -7.93
CA TYR A 191 -10.76 -17.33 -6.81
C TYR A 191 -11.45 -16.04 -7.22
N VAL A 192 -10.83 -15.25 -8.11
CA VAL A 192 -11.43 -14.04 -8.68
C VAL A 192 -12.75 -14.40 -9.37
N GLU A 193 -12.74 -15.44 -10.21
CA GLU A 193 -13.93 -15.91 -10.92
C GLU A 193 -15.00 -16.45 -9.96
N ARG A 194 -14.63 -17.30 -8.99
CA ARG A 194 -15.58 -17.89 -8.01
C ARG A 194 -16.25 -16.85 -7.14
N MET A 195 -15.58 -15.73 -6.87
CA MET A 195 -16.14 -14.61 -6.12
C MET A 195 -16.97 -13.66 -7.00
N GLY A 196 -17.10 -13.97 -8.31
CA GLY A 196 -17.87 -13.18 -9.26
C GLY A 196 -17.22 -11.87 -9.69
N TYR A 197 -15.92 -11.70 -9.46
CA TYR A 197 -15.20 -10.52 -9.90
C TYR A 197 -14.74 -10.65 -11.36
N ARG A 198 -14.73 -9.53 -12.07
CA ARG A 198 -14.21 -9.46 -13.46
C ARG A 198 -12.68 -9.52 -13.49
N PHE A 199 -12.04 -8.89 -12.50
CA PHE A 199 -10.60 -8.74 -12.39
C PHE A 199 -10.20 -8.47 -10.95
N GLY A 200 -8.98 -8.83 -10.56
CA GLY A 200 -8.42 -8.57 -9.24
C GLY A 200 -7.13 -7.75 -9.29
N VAL A 201 -6.93 -6.84 -8.35
CA VAL A 201 -5.70 -6.04 -8.20
C VAL A 201 -5.19 -6.20 -6.78
N TYR A 202 -3.99 -6.77 -6.62
CA TYR A 202 -3.45 -7.20 -5.34
C TYR A 202 -2.00 -6.75 -5.12
N GLY A 203 -1.62 -6.58 -3.86
CA GLY A 203 -0.29 -6.24 -3.39
C GLY A 203 0.44 -7.42 -2.72
N HIS A 204 1.10 -7.18 -1.58
CA HIS A 204 1.70 -8.14 -0.66
C HIS A 204 2.86 -8.98 -1.21
N VAL A 205 2.87 -9.33 -2.47
CA VAL A 205 3.92 -10.14 -3.11
C VAL A 205 4.88 -9.21 -3.86
N PRO A 206 6.14 -9.04 -3.40
CA PRO A 206 7.07 -8.12 -4.05
C PRO A 206 7.38 -8.53 -5.49
N MET A 207 7.08 -7.65 -6.42
CA MET A 207 7.30 -7.84 -7.86
C MET A 207 8.65 -7.25 -8.28
N LYS A 208 9.69 -8.10 -8.31
CA LYS A 208 11.07 -7.66 -8.61
C LYS A 208 11.33 -7.32 -10.08
N GLU A 209 10.50 -7.86 -10.98
CA GLU A 209 10.63 -7.67 -12.44
C GLU A 209 9.57 -6.68 -12.99
N GLY A 210 8.79 -6.07 -12.12
CA GLY A 210 7.68 -5.20 -12.46
C GLY A 210 6.31 -5.83 -12.19
N ILE A 211 5.27 -5.04 -12.40
CA ILE A 211 3.88 -5.48 -12.20
C ILE A 211 3.60 -6.75 -12.99
N LEU A 212 3.12 -7.79 -12.31
CA LEU A 212 2.65 -9.01 -12.94
C LEU A 212 1.21 -8.83 -13.40
N LEU A 213 1.01 -8.84 -14.71
CA LEU A 213 -0.30 -8.74 -15.31
C LEU A 213 -0.72 -10.10 -15.90
N LYS A 214 -1.86 -10.61 -15.45
CA LYS A 214 -2.47 -11.86 -15.91
C LYS A 214 -3.88 -11.60 -16.43
N GLU A 215 -4.49 -12.61 -17.03
CA GLU A 215 -5.83 -12.49 -17.63
C GLU A 215 -6.90 -12.02 -16.63
N ARG A 216 -6.84 -12.51 -15.39
CA ARG A 216 -7.86 -12.27 -14.36
C ARG A 216 -7.39 -11.42 -13.18
N PHE A 217 -6.10 -11.10 -13.10
CA PHE A 217 -5.58 -10.32 -11.99
C PHE A 217 -4.25 -9.63 -12.30
N ALA A 218 -3.89 -8.66 -11.46
CA ALA A 218 -2.58 -8.04 -11.41
C ALA A 218 -2.01 -8.11 -9.99
N LEU A 219 -0.69 -8.36 -9.87
CA LEU A 219 0.08 -8.15 -8.65
C LEU A 219 0.91 -6.89 -8.85
N ILE A 220 0.69 -5.88 -8.00
CA ILE A 220 1.23 -4.55 -8.25
C ILE A 220 2.17 -4.03 -7.16
N ASP A 221 2.70 -4.88 -6.28
CA ASP A 221 3.75 -4.48 -5.33
C ASP A 221 5.09 -4.26 -6.04
N ALA A 222 5.15 -3.25 -6.91
CA ALA A 222 6.29 -2.86 -7.74
C ALA A 222 6.66 -1.37 -7.60
N LEU A 223 6.23 -0.71 -6.52
CA LEU A 223 6.49 0.71 -6.30
C LEU A 223 8.00 1.03 -6.20
N ASP A 224 8.82 0.09 -5.73
CA ASP A 224 10.28 0.25 -5.71
C ASP A 224 10.89 0.38 -7.11
N LEU A 225 10.20 -0.10 -8.15
CA LEU A 225 10.53 0.09 -9.55
C LEU A 225 9.85 1.34 -10.16
N GLY A 226 9.07 2.06 -9.34
CA GLY A 226 8.29 3.21 -9.78
C GLY A 226 7.03 2.84 -10.57
N GLU A 227 6.61 1.57 -10.55
CA GLU A 227 5.45 1.11 -11.31
C GLU A 227 4.15 1.19 -10.50
N TYR A 228 3.07 1.50 -11.21
CA TYR A 228 1.70 1.57 -10.71
C TYR A 228 0.71 1.26 -11.84
N LEU A 229 -0.56 1.06 -11.51
CA LEU A 229 -1.57 0.62 -12.47
C LEU A 229 -2.61 1.71 -12.72
N GLU A 230 -2.90 1.97 -13.99
CA GLU A 230 -4.03 2.77 -14.45
C GLU A 230 -5.12 1.84 -14.98
N LEU A 231 -6.37 2.03 -14.55
CA LEU A 231 -7.51 1.21 -14.96
C LEU A 231 -8.70 2.07 -15.36
N PHE A 232 -9.52 1.53 -16.27
CA PHE A 232 -10.81 2.07 -16.67
C PHE A 232 -11.87 0.98 -16.47
N PRO A 233 -12.38 0.79 -15.24
CA PRO A 233 -13.18 -0.38 -14.87
C PRO A 233 -14.57 -0.40 -15.53
N GLU A 234 -15.04 0.71 -16.07
CA GLU A 234 -16.32 0.79 -16.80
C GLU A 234 -16.23 0.28 -18.24
N GLU A 235 -15.01 0.17 -18.80
CA GLU A 235 -14.82 -0.28 -20.17
C GLU A 235 -14.94 -1.81 -20.29
N ASP A 236 -15.46 -2.26 -21.43
CA ASP A 236 -15.54 -3.67 -21.76
C ASP A 236 -15.03 -3.87 -23.21
N PRO A 237 -13.89 -4.55 -23.41
CA PRO A 237 -13.05 -5.18 -22.40
C PRO A 237 -12.38 -4.18 -21.43
N LEU A 238 -12.08 -4.64 -20.21
CA LEU A 238 -11.39 -3.86 -19.20
C LEU A 238 -10.07 -3.31 -19.76
N ARG A 239 -9.94 -1.99 -19.79
CA ARG A 239 -8.70 -1.35 -20.18
C ARG A 239 -7.83 -1.07 -18.96
N LEU A 240 -6.58 -1.51 -19.02
CA LEU A 240 -5.59 -1.26 -17.99
C LEU A 240 -4.21 -1.03 -18.60
N ARG A 241 -3.36 -0.28 -17.89
CA ARG A 241 -2.01 0.08 -18.31
C ARG A 241 -1.07 0.07 -17.12
N VAL A 242 0.05 -0.62 -17.24
CA VAL A 242 1.17 -0.44 -16.33
C VAL A 242 1.84 0.90 -16.67
N LYS A 243 1.98 1.76 -15.68
CA LYS A 243 2.66 3.05 -15.78
C LYS A 243 3.92 3.04 -14.93
N ARG A 244 4.89 3.83 -15.30
CA ARG A 244 6.16 3.95 -14.61
C ARG A 244 6.56 5.40 -14.43
N LEU A 245 7.03 5.74 -13.23
CA LEU A 245 7.68 7.01 -13.00
C LEU A 245 8.93 7.10 -13.86
N ASN A 246 9.04 8.16 -14.64
CA ASN A 246 10.30 8.47 -15.31
C ASN A 246 11.38 8.71 -14.24
N HIS A 247 12.51 8.05 -14.38
CA HIS A 247 13.69 8.37 -13.59
C HIS A 247 14.13 9.79 -14.01
N ALA A 248 13.94 10.75 -13.10
CA ALA A 248 14.50 12.08 -13.26
C ALA A 248 15.97 12.06 -12.83
#